data_06110cc4434a1e9b8491f6dfe243ba52
#
_entry.id   06110cc4434a1e9b8491f6dfe243ba52
#
_cell.length_a   1.000
_cell.length_b   1.000
_cell.length_c   1.000
_cell.angle_alpha   90.00
_cell.angle_beta   90.00
_cell.angle_gamma   90.00
#
_symmetry.space_group_name_H-M   'P 1'
#
loop_
_entity.id
_entity.type
_entity.pdbx_description
1 polymer ?
#
loop_
_entity_poly.entity_id
_entity_poly.type
_entity_poly.pdbx_seq_one_letter_code
_entity_poly.pdbx_strand_id
1 'polypeptide(L)'
;MGTREIEVPVMADLYARGEKPEYLFWVGCAGAFDDRYKKVIRAFIKILTYLNVSYAVLGKEETCTGDPARRAGNEMLYQMQALQIIELFKMYGVNKIITICPHCFNIFKNEYPDLGGTYEVINYLQFLNRIIEAGKLKLDHASLKDISVTYHDPCYLGRANDIYDEPRNILKRLTGNLVEMRRNKSFALCCGAGGAQMFKEAEKGDREVFIERTGDAIETKAKVIATACPFCLTMLTDGLKYKNMEEQIKNLDIAELIAQSLEL
;
A
#
# COMPACT_ATOMS: atom_id res chain seq x y z
N MET A 1 29.44 0.40 -1.07
CA MET A 1 28.87 0.99 -2.30
C MET A 1 28.02 2.17 -1.88
N GLY A 2 28.35 3.39 -2.33
CA GLY A 2 27.60 4.59 -1.96
C GLY A 2 26.18 4.48 -2.48
N THR A 3 25.20 4.70 -1.61
CA THR A 3 23.79 4.83 -1.97
C THR A 3 23.66 6.04 -2.90
N ARG A 4 23.57 5.82 -4.21
CA ARG A 4 23.15 6.89 -5.12
C ARG A 4 21.78 7.36 -4.64
N GLU A 5 21.66 8.63 -4.30
CA GLU A 5 20.38 9.26 -4.05
C GLU A 5 19.50 9.02 -5.30
N ILE A 6 18.36 8.38 -5.12
CA ILE A 6 17.42 8.17 -6.22
C ILE A 6 16.69 9.47 -6.42
N GLU A 7 16.90 10.10 -7.57
CA GLU A 7 16.14 11.27 -7.98
C GLU A 7 14.71 10.82 -8.33
N VAL A 8 13.73 11.35 -7.60
CA VAL A 8 12.31 11.05 -7.81
C VAL A 8 11.73 12.13 -8.73
N PRO A 9 11.26 11.79 -9.94
CA PRO A 9 10.73 12.78 -10.86
C PRO A 9 9.43 13.40 -10.31
N VAL A 10 9.36 14.74 -10.36
CA VAL A 10 8.20 15.52 -9.88
C VAL A 10 7.38 16.00 -11.08
N MET A 11 6.07 15.88 -10.98
CA MET A 11 5.13 16.20 -12.07
C MET A 11 5.27 17.65 -12.56
N ALA A 12 5.40 18.60 -11.64
CA ALA A 12 5.58 20.02 -11.99
C ALA A 12 6.84 20.27 -12.84
N ASP A 13 7.96 19.60 -12.50
CA ASP A 13 9.22 19.75 -13.24
C ASP A 13 9.15 19.14 -14.64
N LEU A 14 8.50 17.96 -14.74
CA LEU A 14 8.28 17.33 -16.06
C LEU A 14 7.35 18.16 -16.93
N TYR A 15 6.26 18.64 -16.36
CA TYR A 15 5.30 19.50 -17.07
C TYR A 15 5.95 20.78 -17.59
N ALA A 16 6.80 21.44 -16.79
CA ALA A 16 7.55 22.62 -17.21
C ALA A 16 8.50 22.35 -18.41
N ARG A 17 8.99 21.10 -18.55
CA ARG A 17 9.81 20.66 -19.69
C ARG A 17 9.02 20.11 -20.87
N GLY A 18 7.68 20.07 -20.78
CA GLY A 18 6.81 19.46 -21.79
C GLY A 18 6.90 17.93 -21.84
N GLU A 19 7.42 17.31 -20.78
CA GLU A 19 7.53 15.87 -20.63
C GLU A 19 6.27 15.31 -19.96
N LYS A 20 5.85 14.09 -20.35
CA LYS A 20 4.68 13.43 -19.77
C LYS A 20 5.06 12.03 -19.31
N PRO A 21 4.98 11.72 -18.00
CA PRO A 21 5.18 10.37 -17.50
C PRO A 21 4.00 9.47 -17.86
N GLU A 22 4.23 8.16 -17.91
CA GLU A 22 3.15 7.19 -18.17
C GLU A 22 2.22 7.09 -16.95
N TYR A 23 2.77 7.11 -15.74
CA TYR A 23 2.01 6.98 -14.51
C TYR A 23 2.24 8.16 -13.55
N LEU A 24 1.18 8.59 -12.91
CA LEU A 24 1.30 9.29 -11.64
C LEU A 24 1.46 8.24 -10.54
N PHE A 25 2.56 8.29 -9.78
CA PHE A 25 2.69 7.53 -8.54
C PHE A 25 2.15 8.38 -7.39
N TRP A 26 0.97 7.99 -6.90
CA TRP A 26 0.35 8.61 -5.73
C TRP A 26 0.95 8.02 -4.46
N VAL A 27 1.69 8.85 -3.71
CA VAL A 27 2.43 8.46 -2.50
C VAL A 27 1.49 8.27 -1.31
N GLY A 28 0.52 9.16 -1.17
CA GLY A 28 -0.43 9.17 -0.06
C GLY A 28 0.12 9.77 1.24
N CYS A 29 -0.77 10.19 2.13
CA CYS A 29 -0.41 10.86 3.38
C CYS A 29 0.49 10.00 4.28
N ALA A 30 0.24 8.70 4.41
CA ALA A 30 1.08 7.80 5.19
C ALA A 30 2.50 7.72 4.61
N GLY A 31 2.63 7.63 3.28
CA GLY A 31 3.94 7.63 2.60
C GLY A 31 4.72 8.92 2.77
N ALA A 32 4.02 10.05 2.90
CA ALA A 32 4.63 11.36 3.07
C ALA A 32 5.05 11.65 4.52
N PHE A 33 4.26 11.21 5.52
CA PHE A 33 4.42 11.66 6.91
C PHE A 33 4.82 10.57 7.89
N ASP A 34 4.47 9.29 7.66
CA ASP A 34 4.84 8.20 8.55
C ASP A 34 6.25 7.68 8.26
N ASP A 35 7.16 7.79 9.22
CA ASP A 35 8.58 7.41 9.03
C ASP A 35 8.77 5.92 8.79
N ARG A 36 7.89 5.08 9.32
CA ARG A 36 7.90 3.64 9.03
C ARG A 36 7.49 3.39 7.58
N TYR A 37 6.42 4.05 7.13
CA TYR A 37 5.89 3.84 5.79
C TYR A 37 6.73 4.50 4.69
N LYS A 38 7.47 5.57 5.00
CA LYS A 38 8.49 6.13 4.09
C LYS A 38 9.49 5.08 3.61
N LYS A 39 9.81 4.07 4.44
CA LYS A 39 10.70 2.96 4.03
C LYS A 39 10.03 2.11 2.94
N VAL A 40 8.73 1.87 3.04
CA VAL A 40 7.94 1.16 2.04
C VAL A 40 7.91 1.94 0.71
N ILE A 41 7.67 3.25 0.78
CA ILE A 41 7.68 4.12 -0.41
C ILE A 41 9.06 4.08 -1.09
N ARG A 42 10.13 4.19 -0.33
CA ARG A 42 11.51 4.10 -0.88
C ARG A 42 11.78 2.74 -1.52
N ALA A 43 11.31 1.65 -0.92
CA ALA A 43 11.42 0.31 -1.49
C ALA A 43 10.68 0.22 -2.83
N PHE A 44 9.46 0.74 -2.91
CA PHE A 44 8.69 0.74 -4.16
C PHE A 44 9.29 1.64 -5.24
N ILE A 45 9.80 2.82 -4.87
CA ILE A 45 10.53 3.71 -5.79
C ILE A 45 11.76 3.01 -6.37
N LYS A 46 12.53 2.29 -5.55
CA LYS A 46 13.67 1.49 -6.02
C LYS A 46 13.25 0.43 -7.03
N ILE A 47 12.12 -0.24 -6.80
CA ILE A 47 11.56 -1.22 -7.73
C ILE A 47 11.14 -0.55 -9.04
N LEU A 48 10.45 0.60 -8.99
CA LEU A 48 10.06 1.35 -10.20
C LEU A 48 11.29 1.79 -11.02
N THR A 49 12.34 2.26 -10.33
CA THR A 49 13.61 2.64 -10.95
C THR A 49 14.32 1.43 -11.58
N TYR A 50 14.39 0.32 -10.86
CA TYR A 50 14.96 -0.94 -11.36
C TYR A 50 14.24 -1.45 -12.62
N LEU A 51 12.91 -1.30 -12.66
CA LEU A 51 12.08 -1.67 -13.81
C LEU A 51 12.07 -0.63 -14.93
N ASN A 52 12.75 0.50 -14.75
CA ASN A 52 12.75 1.64 -15.68
C ASN A 52 11.32 2.10 -16.06
N VAL A 53 10.45 2.18 -15.04
CA VAL A 53 9.06 2.65 -15.23
C VAL A 53 9.04 4.16 -15.38
N SER A 54 8.29 4.67 -16.36
CA SER A 54 8.06 6.12 -16.53
C SER A 54 6.97 6.57 -15.58
N TYR A 55 7.35 7.24 -14.48
CA TYR A 55 6.43 7.76 -13.47
C TYR A 55 6.86 9.14 -12.97
N ALA A 56 5.97 9.85 -12.31
CA ALA A 56 6.26 11.01 -11.50
C ALA A 56 5.38 11.05 -10.24
N VAL A 57 5.83 11.78 -9.23
CA VAL A 57 5.05 12.11 -8.03
C VAL A 57 4.59 13.57 -8.09
N LEU A 58 3.54 13.93 -7.34
CA LEU A 58 3.14 15.35 -7.23
C LEU A 58 4.05 16.15 -6.29
N GLY A 59 4.78 15.48 -5.40
CA GLY A 59 5.64 16.15 -4.43
C GLY A 59 4.82 17.03 -3.47
N LYS A 60 5.14 18.33 -3.41
CA LYS A 60 4.48 19.28 -2.50
C LYS A 60 3.02 19.59 -2.86
N GLU A 61 2.59 19.26 -4.06
CA GLU A 61 1.21 19.47 -4.52
C GLU A 61 0.28 18.31 -4.16
N GLU A 62 0.85 17.19 -3.66
CA GLU A 62 0.05 16.07 -3.21
C GLU A 62 -0.64 16.38 -1.88
N THR A 63 -1.95 16.23 -1.84
CA THR A 63 -2.80 16.43 -0.68
C THR A 63 -3.50 15.12 -0.29
N CYS A 64 -4.37 15.14 0.72
CA CYS A 64 -5.14 13.96 1.08
C CYS A 64 -6.29 13.72 0.08
N THR A 65 -6.51 12.47 -0.31
CA THR A 65 -7.64 12.06 -1.18
C THR A 65 -9.03 12.33 -0.59
N GLY A 66 -9.10 12.63 0.71
CA GLY A 66 -10.37 12.82 1.41
C GLY A 66 -10.97 11.54 2.00
N ASP A 67 -10.35 10.35 1.82
CA ASP A 67 -10.87 9.10 2.38
C ASP A 67 -11.12 9.17 3.89
N PRO A 68 -10.19 9.63 4.74
CA PRO A 68 -10.45 9.76 6.18
C PRO A 68 -11.62 10.68 6.51
N ALA A 69 -11.75 11.80 5.79
CA ALA A 69 -12.84 12.75 6.00
C ALA A 69 -14.20 12.11 5.66
N ARG A 70 -14.29 11.44 4.51
CA ARG A 70 -15.51 10.73 4.09
C ARG A 70 -15.89 9.63 5.08
N ARG A 71 -14.91 8.80 5.49
CA ARG A 71 -15.15 7.71 6.47
C ARG A 71 -15.57 8.25 7.85
N ALA A 72 -15.11 9.46 8.21
CA ALA A 72 -15.52 10.13 9.45
C ALA A 72 -16.88 10.87 9.34
N GLY A 73 -17.53 10.84 8.16
CA GLY A 73 -18.83 11.49 7.92
C GLY A 73 -18.74 12.95 7.48
N ASN A 74 -17.55 13.48 7.20
CA ASN A 74 -17.37 14.85 6.69
C ASN A 74 -17.35 14.85 5.16
N GLU A 75 -18.53 14.71 4.56
CA GLU A 75 -18.72 14.66 3.11
C GLU A 75 -18.29 15.95 2.42
N MET A 76 -18.54 17.10 3.04
CA MET A 76 -18.16 18.40 2.46
C MET A 76 -16.65 18.52 2.30
N LEU A 77 -15.88 18.18 3.34
CA LEU A 77 -14.41 18.22 3.29
C LEU A 77 -13.88 17.23 2.25
N TYR A 78 -14.46 16.02 2.18
CA TYR A 78 -14.09 15.04 1.16
C TYR A 78 -14.25 15.61 -0.26
N GLN A 79 -15.43 16.17 -0.57
CA GLN A 79 -15.70 16.69 -1.91
C GLN A 79 -14.79 17.87 -2.27
N MET A 80 -14.53 18.76 -1.32
CA MET A 80 -13.58 19.87 -1.54
C MET A 80 -12.18 19.34 -1.89
N GLN A 81 -11.66 18.38 -1.14
CA GLN A 81 -10.34 17.78 -1.39
C GLN A 81 -10.32 17.03 -2.73
N ALA A 82 -11.35 16.25 -3.02
CA ALA A 82 -11.44 15.49 -4.27
C ALA A 82 -11.49 16.40 -5.50
N LEU A 83 -12.30 17.45 -5.47
CA LEU A 83 -12.41 18.40 -6.59
C LEU A 83 -11.09 19.15 -6.83
N GLN A 84 -10.35 19.53 -5.80
CA GLN A 84 -9.02 20.12 -5.93
C GLN A 84 -8.03 19.19 -6.64
N ILE A 85 -8.04 17.90 -6.28
CA ILE A 85 -7.18 16.89 -6.90
C ILE A 85 -7.61 16.64 -8.36
N ILE A 86 -8.91 16.58 -8.64
CA ILE A 86 -9.43 16.41 -10.00
C ILE A 86 -8.98 17.56 -10.91
N GLU A 87 -9.05 18.81 -10.45
CA GLU A 87 -8.57 19.96 -11.21
C GLU A 87 -7.04 19.92 -11.44
N LEU A 88 -6.27 19.54 -10.41
CA LEU A 88 -4.82 19.35 -10.53
C LEU A 88 -4.48 18.26 -11.55
N PHE A 89 -5.20 17.14 -11.53
CA PHE A 89 -5.01 16.05 -12.49
C PHE A 89 -5.36 16.45 -13.92
N LYS A 90 -6.41 17.26 -14.11
CA LYS A 90 -6.76 17.83 -15.42
C LYS A 90 -5.63 18.72 -15.94
N MET A 91 -5.06 19.58 -15.09
CA MET A 91 -3.96 20.46 -15.46
C MET A 91 -2.75 19.66 -15.98
N TYR A 92 -2.37 18.59 -15.30
CA TYR A 92 -1.24 17.74 -15.71
C TYR A 92 -1.60 16.68 -16.75
N GLY A 93 -2.86 16.52 -17.11
CA GLY A 93 -3.33 15.49 -18.05
C GLY A 93 -3.11 14.07 -17.51
N VAL A 94 -3.29 13.87 -16.19
CA VAL A 94 -3.16 12.56 -15.54
C VAL A 94 -4.28 11.64 -16.02
N ASN A 95 -3.89 10.43 -16.48
CA ASN A 95 -4.85 9.40 -16.90
C ASN A 95 -4.64 8.07 -16.17
N LYS A 96 -3.39 7.77 -15.74
CA LYS A 96 -3.03 6.52 -15.10
C LYS A 96 -2.39 6.79 -13.74
N ILE A 97 -2.86 6.11 -12.72
CA ILE A 97 -2.41 6.27 -11.33
C ILE A 97 -1.96 4.92 -10.79
N ILE A 98 -0.73 4.87 -10.26
CA ILE A 98 -0.30 3.77 -9.40
C ILE A 98 -0.36 4.26 -7.96
N THR A 99 -0.93 3.48 -7.04
CA THR A 99 -0.89 3.79 -5.61
C THR A 99 -0.62 2.55 -4.79
N ILE A 100 0.10 2.75 -3.69
CA ILE A 100 0.44 1.68 -2.74
C ILE A 100 -0.60 1.55 -1.63
N CYS A 101 -1.36 2.61 -1.36
CA CYS A 101 -2.39 2.62 -0.32
C CYS A 101 -3.74 2.13 -0.86
N PRO A 102 -4.33 1.06 -0.28
CA PRO A 102 -5.64 0.56 -0.69
C PRO A 102 -6.79 1.56 -0.51
N HIS A 103 -6.69 2.45 0.45
CA HIS A 103 -7.68 3.51 0.68
C HIS A 103 -7.67 4.52 -0.48
N CYS A 104 -6.47 4.99 -0.87
CA CYS A 104 -6.32 5.87 -2.04
C CYS A 104 -6.74 5.15 -3.33
N PHE A 105 -6.40 3.87 -3.47
CA PHE A 105 -6.83 3.05 -4.60
C PHE A 105 -8.35 3.00 -4.72
N ASN A 106 -9.03 2.65 -3.62
CA ASN A 106 -10.49 2.52 -3.60
C ASN A 106 -11.18 3.85 -3.94
N ILE A 107 -10.73 4.94 -3.34
CA ILE A 107 -11.41 6.22 -3.50
C ILE A 107 -11.23 6.78 -4.92
N PHE A 108 -10.04 6.69 -5.51
CA PHE A 108 -9.80 7.09 -6.89
C PHE A 108 -10.58 6.25 -7.90
N LYS A 109 -10.64 4.93 -7.66
CA LYS A 109 -11.28 4.00 -8.58
C LYS A 109 -12.80 4.04 -8.50
N ASN A 110 -13.36 4.07 -7.30
CA ASN A 110 -14.77 3.79 -7.06
C ASN A 110 -15.59 5.03 -6.66
N GLU A 111 -14.95 6.11 -6.18
CA GLU A 111 -15.66 7.23 -5.59
C GLU A 111 -15.43 8.56 -6.32
N TYR A 112 -14.23 8.80 -6.89
CA TYR A 112 -13.94 9.99 -7.70
C TYR A 112 -14.76 10.06 -9.00
N PRO A 113 -15.14 8.94 -9.65
CA PRO A 113 -16.02 9.01 -10.83
C PRO A 113 -17.32 9.75 -10.60
N ASP A 114 -17.90 9.68 -9.39
CA ASP A 114 -19.13 10.41 -9.02
C ASP A 114 -18.93 11.93 -9.03
N LEU A 115 -17.70 12.40 -8.91
CA LEU A 115 -17.29 13.81 -8.95
C LEU A 115 -16.67 14.22 -10.30
N GLY A 116 -16.72 13.33 -11.31
CA GLY A 116 -16.17 13.57 -12.65
C GLY A 116 -14.69 13.24 -12.80
N GLY A 117 -14.04 12.61 -11.81
CA GLY A 117 -12.64 12.17 -11.85
C GLY A 117 -12.51 10.70 -12.23
N THR A 118 -12.38 10.40 -13.54
CA THR A 118 -12.23 9.02 -14.03
C THR A 118 -10.81 8.75 -14.51
N TYR A 119 -10.15 7.74 -13.92
CA TYR A 119 -8.74 7.40 -14.17
C TYR A 119 -8.56 5.89 -14.29
N GLU A 120 -7.51 5.45 -14.99
CA GLU A 120 -7.01 4.09 -14.87
C GLU A 120 -6.21 3.98 -13.56
N VAL A 121 -6.82 3.43 -12.52
CA VAL A 121 -6.18 3.28 -11.21
C VAL A 121 -5.72 1.85 -11.04
N ILE A 122 -4.45 1.67 -10.72
CA ILE A 122 -3.87 0.36 -10.45
C ILE A 122 -3.22 0.34 -9.06
N ASN A 123 -3.50 -0.70 -8.28
CA ASN A 123 -2.76 -0.94 -7.05
C ASN A 123 -1.38 -1.51 -7.39
N TYR A 124 -0.35 -1.13 -6.61
CA TYR A 124 1.04 -1.56 -6.86
C TYR A 124 1.23 -3.08 -6.94
N LEU A 125 0.43 -3.88 -6.22
CA LEU A 125 0.50 -5.34 -6.31
C LEU A 125 -0.05 -5.87 -7.63
N GLN A 126 -1.12 -5.28 -8.14
CA GLN A 126 -1.63 -5.62 -9.48
C GLN A 126 -0.60 -5.25 -10.54
N PHE A 127 0.00 -4.05 -10.42
CA PHE A 127 1.06 -3.61 -11.31
C PHE A 127 2.25 -4.58 -11.30
N LEU A 128 2.78 -4.91 -10.12
CA LEU A 128 3.92 -5.81 -9.98
C LEU A 128 3.59 -7.24 -10.43
N ASN A 129 2.39 -7.75 -10.13
CA ASN A 129 1.98 -9.07 -10.58
C ASN A 129 1.95 -9.15 -12.12
N ARG A 130 1.42 -8.13 -12.81
CA ARG A 130 1.44 -8.05 -14.29
C ARG A 130 2.88 -8.06 -14.84
N ILE A 131 3.80 -7.33 -14.22
CA ILE A 131 5.21 -7.27 -14.62
C ILE A 131 5.90 -8.63 -14.41
N ILE A 132 5.60 -9.31 -13.32
CA ILE A 132 6.13 -10.65 -13.00
C ILE A 132 5.57 -11.68 -13.98
N GLU A 133 4.28 -11.67 -14.27
CA GLU A 133 3.65 -12.60 -15.23
C GLU A 133 4.16 -12.38 -16.64
N ALA A 134 4.46 -11.13 -17.03
CA ALA A 134 5.11 -10.81 -18.29
C ALA A 134 6.60 -11.21 -18.36
N GLY A 135 7.17 -11.78 -17.29
CA GLY A 135 8.57 -12.21 -17.21
C GLY A 135 9.58 -11.07 -17.13
N LYS A 136 9.12 -9.81 -16.96
CA LYS A 136 9.98 -8.62 -16.87
C LYS A 136 10.60 -8.41 -15.48
N LEU A 137 10.01 -9.00 -14.44
CA LEU A 137 10.55 -9.05 -13.09
C LEU A 137 10.65 -10.52 -12.65
N LYS A 138 11.86 -10.98 -12.43
CA LYS A 138 12.12 -12.31 -11.88
C LYS A 138 12.36 -12.17 -10.38
N LEU A 139 11.55 -12.82 -9.59
CA LEU A 139 11.73 -12.92 -8.16
C LEU A 139 12.43 -14.25 -7.87
N ASP A 140 13.57 -14.19 -7.18
CA ASP A 140 14.29 -15.36 -6.76
C ASP A 140 13.94 -15.70 -5.31
N HIS A 141 13.60 -16.97 -5.08
CA HIS A 141 13.33 -17.49 -3.74
C HIS A 141 14.55 -17.46 -2.80
N ALA A 142 15.75 -17.23 -3.31
CA ALA A 142 16.99 -17.47 -2.58
C ALA A 142 17.07 -16.72 -1.25
N SER A 143 16.61 -15.47 -1.18
CA SER A 143 16.72 -14.63 0.02
C SER A 143 15.64 -14.88 1.08
N LEU A 144 14.47 -15.41 0.69
CA LEU A 144 13.31 -15.62 1.57
C LEU A 144 12.84 -17.08 1.60
N LYS A 145 13.56 -18.00 1.00
CA LYS A 145 13.15 -19.40 0.78
C LYS A 145 12.75 -20.13 2.06
N ASP A 146 13.49 -19.92 3.14
CA ASP A 146 13.28 -20.60 4.42
C ASP A 146 12.48 -19.76 5.43
N ILE A 147 12.01 -18.59 5.00
CA ILE A 147 11.23 -17.69 5.85
C ILE A 147 9.75 -17.99 5.69
N SER A 148 9.09 -18.38 6.79
CA SER A 148 7.64 -18.51 6.82
C SER A 148 6.98 -17.13 6.84
N VAL A 149 6.07 -16.90 5.92
CA VAL A 149 5.33 -15.64 5.76
C VAL A 149 3.84 -15.91 5.91
N THR A 150 3.14 -15.07 6.62
CA THR A 150 1.67 -15.00 6.60
C THR A 150 1.21 -13.68 6.02
N TYR A 151 0.03 -13.63 5.40
CA TYR A 151 -0.47 -12.45 4.74
C TYR A 151 -1.73 -11.91 5.41
N HIS A 152 -1.73 -10.60 5.69
CA HIS A 152 -2.93 -9.90 6.12
C HIS A 152 -3.64 -9.29 4.90
N ASP A 153 -4.86 -9.74 4.65
CA ASP A 153 -5.72 -9.19 3.58
C ASP A 153 -6.26 -7.81 3.98
N PRO A 154 -5.83 -6.70 3.35
CA PRO A 154 -6.43 -5.40 3.57
C PRO A 154 -7.85 -5.36 3.05
N CYS A 155 -8.78 -4.86 3.86
CA CYS A 155 -10.20 -4.87 3.50
C CYS A 155 -10.53 -4.09 2.21
N TYR A 156 -9.83 -2.99 1.95
CA TYR A 156 -10.02 -2.20 0.73
C TYR A 156 -9.41 -2.82 -0.53
N LEU A 157 -8.44 -3.74 -0.42
CA LEU A 157 -8.03 -4.57 -1.56
C LEU A 157 -8.98 -5.74 -1.75
N GLY A 158 -9.17 -6.54 -0.71
CA GLY A 158 -9.98 -7.76 -0.79
C GLY A 158 -11.46 -7.46 -0.89
N ARG A 159 -12.12 -7.14 0.24
CA ARG A 159 -13.59 -7.01 0.27
C ARG A 159 -14.16 -5.92 -0.62
N ALA A 160 -13.47 -4.78 -0.75
CA ALA A 160 -13.98 -3.68 -1.57
C ALA A 160 -13.65 -3.80 -3.06
N ASN A 161 -12.56 -4.52 -3.43
CA ASN A 161 -12.07 -4.55 -4.80
C ASN A 161 -11.72 -5.94 -5.32
N ASP A 162 -11.98 -7.00 -4.56
CA ASP A 162 -11.80 -8.41 -4.94
C ASP A 162 -10.35 -8.79 -5.32
N ILE A 163 -9.37 -8.09 -4.76
CA ILE A 163 -7.93 -8.30 -5.02
C ILE A 163 -7.38 -9.23 -3.92
N TYR A 164 -7.32 -10.53 -4.18
CA TYR A 164 -6.87 -11.58 -3.26
C TYR A 164 -5.68 -12.37 -3.78
N ASP A 165 -5.63 -12.59 -5.09
CA ASP A 165 -4.69 -13.53 -5.69
C ASP A 165 -3.35 -12.88 -6.05
N GLU A 166 -3.32 -11.63 -6.49
CA GLU A 166 -2.08 -10.93 -6.86
C GLU A 166 -1.07 -10.86 -5.70
N PRO A 167 -1.48 -10.49 -4.45
CA PRO A 167 -0.56 -10.54 -3.31
C PRO A 167 0.01 -11.95 -3.08
N ARG A 168 -0.85 -12.96 -3.18
CA ARG A 168 -0.48 -14.36 -2.96
C ARG A 168 0.44 -14.89 -4.06
N ASN A 169 0.17 -14.53 -5.30
CA ASN A 169 1.03 -14.89 -6.44
C ASN A 169 2.45 -14.33 -6.26
N ILE A 170 2.56 -13.08 -5.83
CA ILE A 170 3.85 -12.45 -5.53
C ILE A 170 4.53 -13.17 -4.36
N LEU A 171 3.82 -13.35 -3.24
CA LEU A 171 4.39 -13.98 -2.05
C LEU A 171 4.83 -15.42 -2.30
N LYS A 172 4.08 -16.21 -3.04
CA LYS A 172 4.47 -17.58 -3.43
C LYS A 172 5.74 -17.63 -4.28
N ARG A 173 6.06 -16.55 -5.00
CA ARG A 173 7.31 -16.43 -5.76
C ARG A 173 8.48 -15.92 -4.90
N LEU A 174 8.20 -15.24 -3.80
CA LEU A 174 9.19 -14.73 -2.86
C LEU A 174 9.59 -15.76 -1.81
N THR A 175 8.63 -16.59 -1.36
CA THR A 175 8.85 -17.58 -0.31
C THR A 175 8.18 -18.91 -0.68
N GLY A 176 8.85 -20.02 -0.38
CA GLY A 176 8.25 -21.35 -0.50
C GLY A 176 7.29 -21.70 0.65
N ASN A 177 7.14 -20.83 1.65
CA ASN A 177 6.42 -21.11 2.90
C ASN A 177 5.43 -19.98 3.25
N LEU A 178 4.39 -19.84 2.41
CA LEU A 178 3.25 -18.97 2.69
C LEU A 178 2.21 -19.72 3.51
N VAL A 179 1.95 -19.24 4.74
CA VAL A 179 0.99 -19.83 5.68
C VAL A 179 -0.21 -18.89 5.82
N GLU A 180 -1.40 -19.37 5.50
CA GLU A 180 -2.62 -18.56 5.61
C GLU A 180 -3.07 -18.43 7.07
N MET A 181 -3.56 -17.24 7.43
CA MET A 181 -4.26 -17.07 8.71
C MET A 181 -5.59 -17.82 8.67
N ARG A 182 -6.10 -18.23 9.83
CA ARG A 182 -7.41 -18.88 9.96
C ARG A 182 -8.53 -18.08 9.28
N ARG A 183 -8.55 -16.77 9.51
CA ARG A 183 -9.46 -15.82 8.86
C ARG A 183 -8.71 -15.10 7.74
N ASN A 184 -8.90 -15.53 6.50
CA ASN A 184 -8.22 -14.98 5.33
C ASN A 184 -9.20 -14.64 4.20
N LYS A 185 -8.73 -13.98 3.17
CA LYS A 185 -9.50 -13.53 1.99
C LYS A 185 -10.74 -12.73 2.41
N SER A 186 -11.93 -13.11 1.91
CA SER A 186 -13.20 -12.44 2.20
C SER A 186 -13.59 -12.51 3.69
N PHE A 187 -13.15 -13.53 4.41
CA PHE A 187 -13.35 -13.72 5.85
C PHE A 187 -12.29 -13.07 6.73
N ALA A 188 -11.28 -12.42 6.15
CA ALA A 188 -10.22 -11.79 6.91
C ALA A 188 -10.79 -10.81 7.96
N LEU A 189 -10.32 -10.90 9.20
CA LEU A 189 -10.63 -9.89 10.20
C LEU A 189 -9.92 -8.58 9.82
N CYS A 190 -10.60 -7.45 10.01
CA CYS A 190 -10.04 -6.13 9.79
C CYS A 190 -8.84 -5.87 10.70
N CYS A 191 -7.92 -4.98 10.29
CA CYS A 191 -6.87 -4.48 11.17
C CYS A 191 -7.37 -3.46 12.21
N GLY A 192 -8.60 -2.94 12.05
CA GLY A 192 -9.20 -1.99 12.98
C GLY A 192 -8.98 -0.52 12.65
N ALA A 193 -8.14 -0.17 11.66
CA ALA A 193 -7.85 1.23 11.33
C ALA A 193 -8.94 1.94 10.50
N GLY A 194 -9.74 1.17 9.76
CA GLY A 194 -10.75 1.70 8.84
C GLY A 194 -11.83 2.52 9.53
N GLY A 195 -12.65 3.23 8.73
CA GLY A 195 -13.70 4.09 9.29
C GLY A 195 -13.17 5.29 10.08
N ALA A 196 -11.96 5.74 9.76
CA ALA A 196 -11.22 6.77 10.50
C ALA A 196 -10.88 6.38 11.97
N GLN A 197 -10.99 5.10 12.36
CA GLN A 197 -10.78 4.68 13.73
C GLN A 197 -9.34 4.94 14.22
N MET A 198 -8.32 4.81 13.35
CA MET A 198 -6.96 5.09 13.78
C MET A 198 -6.71 6.56 14.15
N PHE A 199 -7.65 7.47 13.86
CA PHE A 199 -7.60 8.89 14.18
C PHE A 199 -8.51 9.28 15.35
N LYS A 200 -9.17 8.30 15.98
CA LYS A 200 -10.10 8.48 17.10
C LYS A 200 -9.54 7.82 18.34
N GLU A 201 -10.03 8.26 19.49
CA GLU A 201 -9.86 7.51 20.74
C GLU A 201 -10.55 6.15 20.62
N ALA A 202 -9.95 5.14 21.24
CA ALA A 202 -10.51 3.79 21.28
C ALA A 202 -11.90 3.80 21.95
N GLU A 203 -12.87 3.18 21.30
CA GLU A 203 -14.19 3.00 21.89
C GLU A 203 -14.13 1.96 23.03
N LYS A 204 -14.99 2.13 24.02
CA LYS A 204 -15.09 1.18 25.12
C LYS A 204 -15.52 -0.20 24.63
N GLY A 205 -14.74 -1.22 24.96
CA GLY A 205 -14.99 -2.60 24.57
C GLY A 205 -14.04 -3.54 25.32
N ASP A 206 -14.20 -4.84 25.11
CA ASP A 206 -13.38 -5.85 25.77
C ASP A 206 -12.00 -5.99 25.16
N ARG A 207 -11.87 -5.70 23.85
CA ARG A 207 -10.61 -5.85 23.11
C ARG A 207 -10.61 -5.04 21.83
N GLU A 208 -9.47 -4.44 21.51
CA GLU A 208 -9.21 -3.80 20.22
C GLU A 208 -9.12 -4.82 19.09
N VAL A 209 -9.66 -4.46 17.92
CA VAL A 209 -9.72 -5.34 16.74
C VAL A 209 -8.33 -5.76 16.26
N PHE A 210 -7.35 -4.84 16.31
CA PHE A 210 -5.98 -5.14 15.89
C PHE A 210 -5.29 -6.17 16.77
N ILE A 211 -5.58 -6.20 18.07
CA ILE A 211 -5.05 -7.21 19.02
C ILE A 211 -5.54 -8.60 18.64
N GLU A 212 -6.83 -8.71 18.31
CA GLU A 212 -7.45 -9.95 17.86
C GLU A 212 -6.86 -10.41 16.52
N ARG A 213 -6.73 -9.48 15.56
CA ARG A 213 -6.16 -9.79 14.25
C ARG A 213 -4.70 -10.21 14.33
N THR A 214 -3.91 -9.56 15.18
CA THR A 214 -2.53 -9.95 15.44
C THR A 214 -2.45 -11.35 16.05
N GLY A 215 -3.44 -11.72 16.87
CA GLY A 215 -3.58 -13.10 17.37
C GLY A 215 -3.67 -14.13 16.23
N ASP A 216 -4.52 -13.89 15.22
CA ASP A 216 -4.61 -14.77 14.04
C ASP A 216 -3.25 -14.93 13.32
N ALA A 217 -2.47 -13.84 13.26
CA ALA A 217 -1.14 -13.90 12.62
C ALA A 217 -0.14 -14.69 13.45
N ILE A 218 -0.13 -14.54 14.77
CA ILE A 218 0.75 -15.26 15.70
C ILE A 218 0.45 -16.77 15.68
N GLU A 219 -0.83 -17.15 15.60
CA GLU A 219 -1.27 -18.56 15.51
C GLU A 219 -0.66 -19.30 14.32
N THR A 220 -0.32 -18.60 13.23
CA THR A 220 0.33 -19.21 12.06
C THR A 220 1.78 -19.63 12.31
N LYS A 221 2.41 -19.14 13.37
CA LYS A 221 3.83 -19.32 13.69
C LYS A 221 4.77 -18.78 12.60
N ALA A 222 4.27 -17.96 11.70
CA ALA A 222 5.09 -17.32 10.66
C ALA A 222 6.08 -16.32 11.29
N LYS A 223 7.24 -16.18 10.66
CA LYS A 223 8.28 -15.22 11.07
C LYS A 223 8.06 -13.81 10.53
N VAL A 224 7.25 -13.70 9.49
CA VAL A 224 6.93 -12.43 8.86
C VAL A 224 5.42 -12.33 8.64
N ILE A 225 4.85 -11.19 9.02
CA ILE A 225 3.52 -10.78 8.57
C ILE A 225 3.74 -9.89 7.36
N ALA A 226 3.25 -10.30 6.18
CA ALA A 226 3.22 -9.47 4.99
C ALA A 226 1.95 -8.62 5.00
N THR A 227 2.09 -7.33 4.72
CA THR A 227 0.98 -6.38 4.58
C THR A 227 1.05 -5.67 3.23
N ALA A 228 -0.04 -5.00 2.87
CA ALA A 228 -0.15 -4.22 1.65
C ALA A 228 -1.02 -2.96 1.87
N CYS A 229 -0.91 -2.37 3.04
CA CYS A 229 -1.65 -1.17 3.42
C CYS A 229 -0.91 -0.46 4.57
N PRO A 230 -0.70 0.87 4.48
CA PRO A 230 -0.01 1.62 5.53
C PRO A 230 -0.66 1.47 6.90
N PHE A 231 -1.97 1.60 6.94
CA PHE A 231 -2.72 1.53 8.20
C PHE A 231 -2.70 0.11 8.79
N CYS A 232 -2.80 -0.93 7.95
CA CYS A 232 -2.65 -2.31 8.42
C CYS A 232 -1.23 -2.57 8.97
N LEU A 233 -0.20 -2.00 8.33
CA LEU A 233 1.18 -2.11 8.80
C LEU A 233 1.33 -1.51 10.20
N THR A 234 0.77 -0.33 10.45
CA THR A 234 0.77 0.32 11.76
C THR A 234 0.04 -0.52 12.80
N MET A 235 -1.22 -0.88 12.53
CA MET A 235 -2.06 -1.60 13.49
C MET A 235 -1.49 -2.98 13.87
N LEU A 236 -0.96 -3.74 12.91
CA LEU A 236 -0.35 -5.04 13.20
C LEU A 236 1.01 -4.90 13.91
N THR A 237 1.76 -3.82 13.64
CA THR A 237 2.98 -3.52 14.39
C THR A 237 2.67 -3.21 15.86
N ASP A 238 1.63 -2.41 16.12
CA ASP A 238 1.20 -2.10 17.47
C ASP A 238 0.60 -3.34 18.18
N GLY A 239 -0.10 -4.20 17.43
CA GLY A 239 -0.55 -5.49 17.94
C GLY A 239 0.58 -6.43 18.32
N LEU A 240 1.68 -6.48 17.56
CA LEU A 240 2.88 -7.24 17.93
C LEU A 240 3.53 -6.68 19.18
N LYS A 241 3.67 -5.36 19.33
CA LYS A 241 4.17 -4.72 20.56
C LYS A 241 3.29 -5.05 21.77
N TYR A 242 1.97 -4.90 21.60
CA TYR A 242 1.02 -5.26 22.68
C TYR A 242 1.15 -6.70 23.15
N LYS A 243 1.49 -7.63 22.23
CA LYS A 243 1.70 -9.05 22.50
C LYS A 243 3.15 -9.40 22.89
N ASN A 244 4.08 -8.43 22.94
CA ASN A 244 5.53 -8.62 23.15
C ASN A 244 6.14 -9.61 22.15
N MET A 245 5.77 -9.51 20.87
CA MET A 245 6.20 -10.41 19.79
C MET A 245 7.02 -9.70 18.70
N GLU A 246 7.28 -8.40 18.82
CA GLU A 246 7.96 -7.58 17.80
C GLU A 246 9.41 -8.00 17.51
N GLU A 247 10.07 -8.63 18.50
CA GLU A 247 11.42 -9.19 18.31
C GLU A 247 11.40 -10.55 17.60
N GLN A 248 10.26 -11.26 17.61
CA GLN A 248 10.14 -12.61 17.08
C GLN A 248 9.50 -12.66 15.71
N ILE A 249 8.60 -11.70 15.40
CA ILE A 249 7.81 -11.63 14.17
C ILE A 249 8.01 -10.24 13.58
N LYS A 250 8.48 -10.19 12.32
CA LYS A 250 8.59 -8.94 11.57
C LYS A 250 7.27 -8.62 10.86
N ASN A 251 6.90 -7.35 10.84
CA ASN A 251 5.77 -6.88 10.02
C ASN A 251 6.31 -6.01 8.89
N LEU A 252 6.17 -6.49 7.65
CA LEU A 252 6.75 -5.87 6.45
C LEU A 252 5.69 -5.70 5.35
N ASP A 253 5.84 -4.65 4.58
CA ASP A 253 5.07 -4.50 3.34
C ASP A 253 5.65 -5.39 2.24
N ILE A 254 4.79 -5.86 1.31
CA ILE A 254 5.23 -6.70 0.18
C ILE A 254 6.27 -5.98 -0.68
N ALA A 255 6.21 -4.64 -0.82
CA ALA A 255 7.23 -3.88 -1.53
C ALA A 255 8.61 -4.00 -0.88
N GLU A 256 8.68 -4.05 0.45
CA GLU A 256 9.95 -4.25 1.17
C GLU A 256 10.51 -5.67 0.95
N LEU A 257 9.63 -6.69 0.97
CA LEU A 257 10.03 -8.07 0.70
C LEU A 257 10.58 -8.23 -0.73
N ILE A 258 9.95 -7.59 -1.72
CA ILE A 258 10.44 -7.58 -3.10
C ILE A 258 11.78 -6.87 -3.19
N ALA A 259 11.92 -5.67 -2.60
CA ALA A 259 13.17 -4.91 -2.63
C ALA A 259 14.32 -5.69 -1.97
N GLN A 260 14.05 -6.38 -0.85
CA GLN A 260 15.02 -7.27 -0.20
C GLN A 260 15.42 -8.44 -1.10
N SER A 261 14.46 -9.06 -1.79
CA SER A 261 14.75 -10.17 -2.72
C SER A 261 15.58 -9.75 -3.93
N LEU A 262 15.52 -8.48 -4.32
CA LEU A 262 16.26 -7.89 -5.43
C LEU A 262 17.57 -7.20 -4.99
N GLU A 263 17.88 -7.22 -3.70
CA GLU A 263 19.04 -6.53 -3.09
C GLU A 263 19.08 -5.02 -3.38
N LEU A 264 17.92 -4.37 -3.40
CA LEU A 264 17.74 -2.96 -3.71
C LEU A 264 17.79 -2.04 -2.47
#